data_b115c7f3f21ac0a0dba53d1daf75a5d7
#
_entry.id   b115c7f3f21ac0a0dba53d1daf75a5d7
#
_cell.length_a   1.000
_cell.length_b   1.000
_cell.length_c   1.000
_cell.angle_alpha   90.00
_cell.angle_beta   90.00
_cell.angle_gamma   90.00
#
_symmetry.space_group_name_H-M   'P 1'
#
loop_
_entity.id
_entity.type
_entity.pdbx_description
1 polymer ?
#
loop_
_entity_poly.entity_id
_entity_poly.type
_entity_poly.pdbx_seq_one_letter_code
_entity_poly.pdbx_strand_id
1 'polypeptide(L)'
;MADLIDLLHVGRRRVIATYLLAGDEPALVDCGPSSCLGALEEALRERGLEIEDLRHLVLTHIHLDHAGAAGTLVRRNPSLQVHVSAIGAPHLVDPSRLERSARRLYGEDFDRLWGELAPVPEASVRPVGERVLELEAFPTPGHASHHVSFLTAGGACFAGDA
;
A
#
# COMPACT_ATOMS: atom_id res chain seq x y z
N MET A 1 6.29 -11.36 -12.97
CA MET A 1 7.30 -10.28 -12.97
C MET A 1 6.62 -9.06 -12.34
N ALA A 2 7.31 -8.34 -11.45
CA ALA A 2 6.75 -7.10 -10.87
C ALA A 2 6.89 -5.96 -11.88
N ASP A 3 5.83 -5.19 -12.07
CA ASP A 3 5.79 -4.01 -12.92
C ASP A 3 5.68 -2.75 -12.05
N LEU A 4 6.63 -1.83 -12.20
CA LEU A 4 6.68 -0.60 -11.43
C LEU A 4 5.69 0.42 -12.00
N ILE A 5 4.87 0.99 -11.13
CA ILE A 5 3.95 2.09 -11.42
C ILE A 5 4.40 3.33 -10.66
N ASP A 6 4.74 4.38 -11.38
CA ASP A 6 5.02 5.70 -10.80
C ASP A 6 3.69 6.41 -10.50
N LEU A 7 3.44 6.73 -9.25
CA LEU A 7 2.18 7.31 -8.79
C LEU A 7 2.06 8.82 -8.98
N LEU A 8 3.05 9.46 -9.59
CA LEU A 8 3.06 10.89 -9.95
C LEU A 8 2.66 11.82 -8.80
N HIS A 9 3.12 11.52 -7.59
CA HIS A 9 2.74 12.27 -6.39
C HIS A 9 2.95 13.78 -6.57
N VAL A 10 1.89 14.55 -6.34
CA VAL A 10 1.80 16.01 -6.61
C VAL A 10 2.30 16.40 -8.02
N GLY A 11 2.04 15.54 -9.01
CA GLY A 11 2.45 15.74 -10.41
C GLY A 11 3.94 15.49 -10.69
N ARG A 12 4.68 14.90 -9.73
CA ARG A 12 6.12 14.65 -9.88
C ARG A 12 6.41 13.17 -10.07
N ARG A 13 7.31 12.88 -11.01
CA ARG A 13 7.83 11.53 -11.25
C ARG A 13 8.87 11.13 -10.19
N ARG A 14 8.96 9.81 -9.95
CA ARG A 14 9.99 9.17 -9.11
C ARG A 14 9.96 9.66 -7.66
N VAL A 15 8.76 9.91 -7.12
CA VAL A 15 8.55 10.30 -5.73
C VAL A 15 7.96 9.13 -4.95
N ILE A 16 6.84 8.59 -5.43
CA ILE A 16 6.15 7.43 -4.82
C ILE A 16 5.84 6.44 -5.95
N ALA A 17 6.06 5.16 -5.67
CA ALA A 17 5.77 4.08 -6.59
C ALA A 17 5.01 2.94 -5.90
N THR A 18 4.30 2.16 -6.70
CA THR A 18 3.77 0.85 -6.34
C THR A 18 4.26 -0.19 -7.33
N TYR A 19 4.18 -1.45 -6.97
CA TYR A 19 4.51 -2.55 -7.88
C TYR A 19 3.29 -3.41 -8.10
N LEU A 20 2.94 -3.62 -9.37
CA LEU A 20 1.90 -4.57 -9.77
C LEU A 20 2.51 -5.95 -9.96
N LEU A 21 1.97 -6.92 -9.25
CA LEU A 21 2.21 -8.34 -9.45
C LEU A 21 1.04 -8.87 -10.28
N ALA A 22 1.25 -8.96 -11.60
CA ALA A 22 0.23 -9.46 -12.52
C ALA A 22 0.12 -10.99 -12.44
N GLY A 23 -1.09 -11.52 -12.69
CA GLY A 23 -1.41 -12.94 -12.67
C GLY A 23 -2.91 -13.15 -12.52
N ASP A 24 -3.31 -14.36 -12.19
CA ASP A 24 -4.74 -14.71 -11.98
C ASP A 24 -5.34 -14.00 -10.75
N GLU A 25 -4.49 -13.68 -9.78
CA GLU A 25 -4.83 -12.90 -8.60
C GLU A 25 -3.96 -11.65 -8.51
N PRO A 26 -4.28 -10.58 -9.28
CA PRO A 26 -3.46 -9.38 -9.34
C PRO A 26 -3.28 -8.75 -7.95
N ALA A 27 -2.04 -8.37 -7.64
CA ALA A 27 -1.69 -7.77 -6.36
C ALA A 27 -0.89 -6.49 -6.54
N LEU A 28 -1.00 -5.57 -5.57
CA LEU A 28 -0.10 -4.44 -5.44
C LEU A 28 0.85 -4.66 -4.25
N VAL A 29 2.10 -4.22 -4.39
CA VAL A 29 2.99 -4.01 -3.25
C VAL A 29 3.08 -2.52 -3.01
N ASP A 30 2.60 -2.11 -1.84
CA ASP A 30 2.28 -0.74 -1.45
C ASP A 30 1.23 -0.09 -2.37
N CYS A 31 0.65 1.03 -2.00
CA CYS A 31 -0.39 1.67 -2.81
C CYS A 31 -0.28 3.20 -2.87
N GLY A 32 0.68 3.77 -2.17
CA GLY A 32 0.77 5.22 -2.05
C GLY A 32 -0.39 5.86 -1.29
N PRO A 33 -0.47 7.19 -1.32
CA PRO A 33 -1.55 7.94 -0.70
C PRO A 33 -2.80 8.00 -1.60
N SER A 34 -3.96 8.27 -1.01
CA SER A 34 -5.21 8.40 -1.77
C SER A 34 -5.20 9.59 -2.73
N SER A 35 -4.37 10.60 -2.50
CA SER A 35 -4.11 11.69 -3.47
C SER A 35 -3.54 11.21 -4.81
N CYS A 36 -2.96 10.00 -4.87
CA CYS A 36 -2.40 9.40 -6.07
C CYS A 36 -3.34 8.42 -6.78
N LEU A 37 -4.57 8.21 -6.29
CA LEU A 37 -5.49 7.20 -6.85
C LEU A 37 -5.75 7.38 -8.34
N GLY A 38 -5.92 8.62 -8.83
CA GLY A 38 -6.14 8.87 -10.25
C GLY A 38 -5.00 8.37 -11.14
N ALA A 39 -3.74 8.55 -10.70
CA ALA A 39 -2.56 8.04 -11.41
C ALA A 39 -2.49 6.51 -11.36
N LEU A 40 -2.83 5.91 -10.21
CA LEU A 40 -2.91 4.46 -10.07
C LEU A 40 -3.96 3.86 -11.00
N GLU A 41 -5.17 4.44 -11.04
CA GLU A 41 -6.26 3.98 -11.91
C GLU A 41 -5.88 4.04 -13.39
N GLU A 42 -5.29 5.14 -13.82
CA GLU A 42 -4.84 5.29 -15.21
C GLU A 42 -3.78 4.25 -15.56
N ALA A 43 -2.80 4.06 -14.68
CA ALA A 43 -1.75 3.07 -14.89
C ALA A 43 -2.26 1.61 -14.88
N LEU A 44 -3.27 1.29 -14.08
CA LEU A 44 -3.94 -0.02 -14.11
C LEU A 44 -4.70 -0.22 -15.42
N ARG A 45 -5.48 0.80 -15.87
CA ARG A 45 -6.21 0.76 -17.15
C ARG A 45 -5.30 0.56 -18.36
N GLU A 46 -4.13 1.19 -18.37
CA GLU A 46 -3.12 0.97 -19.43
C GLU A 46 -2.65 -0.48 -19.49
N ARG A 47 -2.82 -1.23 -18.39
CA ARG A 47 -2.46 -2.65 -18.24
C ARG A 47 -3.66 -3.59 -18.37
N GLY A 48 -4.84 -3.04 -18.74
CA GLY A 48 -6.08 -3.80 -18.89
C GLY A 48 -6.71 -4.24 -17.57
N LEU A 49 -6.42 -3.53 -16.48
CA LEU A 49 -6.95 -3.79 -15.15
C LEU A 49 -7.70 -2.58 -14.61
N GLU A 50 -8.65 -2.85 -13.72
CA GLU A 50 -9.31 -1.85 -12.87
C GLU A 50 -8.99 -2.15 -11.39
N ILE A 51 -9.31 -1.24 -10.47
CA ILE A 51 -9.11 -1.46 -9.02
C ILE A 51 -9.90 -2.70 -8.56
N GLU A 52 -11.05 -2.94 -9.15
CA GLU A 52 -11.96 -4.05 -8.84
C GLU A 52 -11.40 -5.43 -9.22
N ASP A 53 -10.40 -5.47 -10.11
CA ASP A 53 -9.69 -6.70 -10.48
C ASP A 53 -8.62 -7.12 -9.47
N LEU A 54 -8.14 -6.18 -8.67
CA LEU A 54 -7.12 -6.46 -7.66
C LEU A 54 -7.66 -7.42 -6.60
N ARG A 55 -6.85 -8.40 -6.21
CA ARG A 55 -7.17 -9.37 -5.17
C ARG A 55 -6.40 -9.11 -3.88
N HIS A 56 -5.19 -8.61 -4.00
CA HIS A 56 -4.30 -8.43 -2.85
C HIS A 56 -3.62 -7.07 -2.88
N LEU A 57 -3.48 -6.48 -1.70
CA LEU A 57 -2.58 -5.37 -1.40
C LEU A 57 -1.60 -5.84 -0.34
N VAL A 58 -0.32 -5.86 -0.64
CA VAL A 58 0.76 -6.27 0.25
C VAL A 58 1.50 -5.02 0.70
N LEU A 59 1.51 -4.73 1.99
CA LEU A 59 2.09 -3.51 2.53
C LEU A 59 3.43 -3.78 3.21
N THR A 60 4.46 -3.05 2.80
CA THR A 60 5.76 -3.07 3.49
C THR A 60 5.63 -2.48 4.88
N HIS A 61 4.91 -1.38 5.01
CA HIS A 61 4.61 -0.73 6.28
C HIS A 61 3.42 0.24 6.13
N ILE A 62 3.02 0.94 7.20
CA ILE A 62 1.77 1.69 7.21
C ILE A 62 1.93 3.21 7.06
N HIS A 63 3.09 3.72 6.68
CA HIS A 63 3.24 5.15 6.40
C HIS A 63 2.41 5.57 5.18
N LEU A 64 2.07 6.87 5.11
CA LEU A 64 1.07 7.40 4.18
C LEU A 64 1.46 7.21 2.71
N ASP A 65 2.72 7.32 2.41
CA ASP A 65 3.30 7.13 1.07
C ASP A 65 3.32 5.66 0.61
N HIS A 66 3.06 4.71 1.51
CA HIS A 66 2.98 3.28 1.21
C HIS A 66 1.55 2.73 1.35
N ALA A 67 0.83 3.12 2.41
CA ALA A 67 -0.45 2.53 2.78
C ALA A 67 -1.64 3.50 2.79
N GLY A 68 -1.42 4.78 2.48
CA GLY A 68 -2.43 5.83 2.66
C GLY A 68 -3.72 5.60 1.88
N ALA A 69 -3.67 4.95 0.73
CA ALA A 69 -4.84 4.64 -0.09
C ALA A 69 -5.55 3.32 0.30
N ALA A 70 -4.99 2.51 1.22
CA ALA A 70 -5.48 1.15 1.48
C ALA A 70 -6.98 1.09 1.81
N GLY A 71 -7.46 1.93 2.72
CA GLY A 71 -8.88 1.97 3.09
C GLY A 71 -9.78 2.43 1.94
N THR A 72 -9.34 3.38 1.14
CA THR A 72 -10.08 3.85 -0.03
C THR A 72 -10.14 2.78 -1.12
N LEU A 73 -9.07 2.02 -1.33
CA LEU A 73 -9.05 0.88 -2.25
C LEU A 73 -10.02 -0.21 -1.80
N VAL A 74 -10.03 -0.59 -0.51
CA VAL A 74 -10.98 -1.58 0.02
C VAL A 74 -12.43 -1.09 -0.07
N ARG A 75 -12.69 0.20 0.16
CA ARG A 75 -14.03 0.78 -0.01
C ARG A 75 -14.54 0.65 -1.44
N ARG A 76 -13.66 0.75 -2.44
CA ARG A 76 -13.98 0.57 -3.87
C ARG A 76 -14.04 -0.90 -4.27
N ASN A 77 -13.16 -1.71 -3.72
CA ASN A 77 -13.11 -3.15 -3.96
C ASN A 77 -13.19 -3.91 -2.61
N PRO A 78 -14.40 -4.21 -2.12
CA PRO A 78 -14.58 -4.91 -0.85
C PRO A 78 -14.01 -6.33 -0.80
N SER A 79 -13.64 -6.92 -1.95
CA SER A 79 -12.99 -8.23 -2.02
C SER A 79 -11.46 -8.16 -1.83
N LEU A 80 -10.87 -6.97 -1.86
CA LEU A 80 -9.43 -6.76 -1.72
C LEU A 80 -8.95 -7.19 -0.32
N GLN A 81 -7.94 -8.06 -0.29
CA GLN A 81 -7.29 -8.49 0.95
C GLN A 81 -6.03 -7.66 1.19
N VAL A 82 -5.91 -7.06 2.37
CA VAL A 82 -4.80 -6.19 2.74
C VAL A 82 -3.85 -6.95 3.67
N HIS A 83 -2.69 -7.31 3.16
CA HIS A 83 -1.63 -8.02 3.90
C HIS A 83 -0.70 -7.00 4.54
N VAL A 84 -0.58 -7.05 5.85
CA VAL A 84 0.22 -6.11 6.65
C VAL A 84 0.77 -6.80 7.89
N SER A 85 1.88 -6.30 8.45
CA SER A 85 2.41 -6.83 9.70
C SER A 85 1.35 -6.78 10.83
N ALA A 86 1.37 -7.76 11.73
CA ALA A 86 0.46 -7.79 12.89
C ALA A 86 0.56 -6.52 13.75
N ILE A 87 1.73 -5.86 13.77
CA ILE A 87 1.95 -4.60 14.50
C ILE A 87 1.28 -3.43 13.77
N GLY A 88 1.30 -3.42 12.44
CA GLY A 88 0.69 -2.36 11.60
C GLY A 88 -0.83 -2.47 11.49
N ALA A 89 -1.38 -3.69 11.53
CA ALA A 89 -2.79 -3.96 11.29
C ALA A 89 -3.78 -3.11 12.11
N PRO A 90 -3.64 -2.92 13.44
CA PRO A 90 -4.55 -2.09 14.21
C PRO A 90 -4.60 -0.63 13.75
N HIS A 91 -3.51 -0.12 13.20
CA HIS A 91 -3.41 1.26 12.73
C HIS A 91 -4.03 1.47 11.34
N LEU A 92 -4.23 0.41 10.57
CA LEU A 92 -5.04 0.47 9.35
C LEU A 92 -6.54 0.39 9.66
N VAL A 93 -6.91 -0.41 10.67
CA VAL A 93 -8.32 -0.54 11.11
C VAL A 93 -8.80 0.74 11.77
N ASP A 94 -7.98 1.34 12.62
CA ASP A 94 -8.23 2.69 13.18
C ASP A 94 -7.04 3.62 12.88
N PRO A 95 -7.08 4.34 11.75
CA PRO A 95 -6.01 5.24 11.35
C PRO A 95 -6.00 6.58 12.09
N SER A 96 -6.91 6.82 13.01
CA SER A 96 -7.13 8.13 13.66
C SER A 96 -5.88 8.68 14.36
N ARG A 97 -5.06 7.81 14.95
CA ARG A 97 -3.81 8.20 15.61
C ARG A 97 -2.74 8.60 14.57
N LEU A 98 -2.64 7.84 13.50
CA LEU A 98 -1.71 8.11 12.39
C LEU A 98 -2.09 9.43 11.72
N GLU A 99 -3.37 9.62 11.41
CA GLU A 99 -3.89 10.85 10.80
C GLU A 99 -3.62 12.08 11.67
N ARG A 100 -3.94 12.02 12.97
CA ARG A 100 -3.66 13.13 13.89
C ARG A 100 -2.19 13.50 13.94
N SER A 101 -1.31 12.50 13.92
CA SER A 101 0.14 12.71 13.92
C SER A 101 0.60 13.37 12.63
N ALA A 102 0.15 12.88 11.49
CA ALA A 102 0.49 13.40 10.18
C ALA A 102 -0.09 14.82 9.95
N ARG A 103 -1.34 15.08 10.33
CA ARG A 103 -1.91 16.44 10.25
C ARG A 103 -1.16 17.46 11.10
N ARG A 104 -0.56 17.03 12.21
CA ARG A 104 0.28 17.89 13.05
C ARG A 104 1.60 18.23 12.34
N LEU A 105 2.12 17.30 11.54
CA LEU A 105 3.37 17.47 10.79
C LEU A 105 3.17 18.29 9.51
N TYR A 106 2.13 17.99 8.75
CA TYR A 106 1.90 18.55 7.41
C TYR A 106 0.92 19.74 7.39
N GLY A 107 0.17 19.97 8.48
CA GLY A 107 -0.73 21.11 8.61
C GLY A 107 -1.78 21.16 7.50
N GLU A 108 -1.94 22.33 6.89
CA GLU A 108 -2.89 22.60 5.80
C GLU A 108 -2.56 21.85 4.50
N ASP A 109 -1.31 21.41 4.33
CA ASP A 109 -0.89 20.65 3.16
C ASP A 109 -1.30 19.17 3.23
N PHE A 110 -1.79 18.67 4.37
CA PHE A 110 -2.09 17.26 4.56
C PHE A 110 -3.02 16.72 3.46
N ASP A 111 -4.17 17.35 3.23
CA ASP A 111 -5.16 16.84 2.28
C ASP A 111 -4.65 16.87 0.83
N ARG A 112 -3.86 17.87 0.47
CA ARG A 112 -3.23 17.98 -0.84
C ARG A 112 -2.16 16.92 -1.07
N LEU A 113 -1.35 16.64 -0.05
CA LEU A 113 -0.24 15.67 -0.16
C LEU A 113 -0.74 14.23 -0.06
N TRP A 114 -1.62 13.95 0.89
CA TRP A 114 -1.96 12.58 1.28
C TRP A 114 -3.38 12.18 0.91
N GLY A 115 -4.30 13.15 0.81
CA GLY A 115 -5.71 12.90 0.58
C GLY A 115 -6.41 12.29 1.81
N GLU A 116 -7.47 11.56 1.58
CA GLU A 116 -8.24 10.88 2.63
C GLU A 116 -7.48 9.67 3.18
N LEU A 117 -7.43 9.55 4.50
CA LEU A 117 -6.94 8.34 5.17
C LEU A 117 -8.13 7.53 5.72
N ALA A 118 -8.72 6.70 4.86
CA ALA A 118 -9.87 5.88 5.22
C ALA A 118 -9.45 4.63 6.03
N PRO A 119 -10.29 4.16 6.99
CA PRO A 119 -10.02 2.91 7.70
C PRO A 119 -10.16 1.70 6.77
N VAL A 120 -9.36 0.67 7.03
CA VAL A 120 -9.50 -0.64 6.40
C VAL A 120 -10.42 -1.51 7.28
N PRO A 121 -11.53 -2.06 6.76
CA PRO A 121 -12.35 -3.00 7.52
C PRO A 121 -11.52 -4.19 8.03
N GLU A 122 -11.70 -4.57 9.30
CA GLU A 122 -10.93 -5.65 9.91
C GLU A 122 -11.07 -6.97 9.12
N ALA A 123 -12.24 -7.21 8.53
CA ALA A 123 -12.50 -8.39 7.70
C ALA A 123 -11.61 -8.46 6.44
N SER A 124 -11.07 -7.33 5.97
CA SER A 124 -10.16 -7.27 4.83
C SER A 124 -8.68 -7.39 5.22
N VAL A 125 -8.35 -7.28 6.51
CA VAL A 125 -6.96 -7.32 6.99
C VAL A 125 -6.47 -8.77 7.13
N ARG A 126 -5.26 -9.03 6.63
CA ARG A 126 -4.56 -10.32 6.73
C ARG A 126 -3.17 -10.08 7.32
N PRO A 127 -2.92 -10.47 8.58
CA PRO A 127 -1.59 -10.38 9.15
C PRO A 127 -0.59 -11.22 8.35
N VAL A 128 0.56 -10.60 8.03
CA VAL A 128 1.65 -11.26 7.32
C VAL A 128 2.36 -12.24 8.25
N GLY A 129 2.55 -13.49 7.77
CA GLY A 129 3.41 -14.50 8.38
C GLY A 129 4.79 -14.54 7.72
N GLU A 130 5.36 -15.73 7.58
CA GLU A 130 6.64 -15.94 6.90
C GLU A 130 6.53 -15.79 5.37
N ARG A 131 5.33 -15.91 4.84
CA ARG A 131 5.04 -15.78 3.40
C ARG A 131 3.69 -15.09 3.19
N VAL A 132 3.59 -14.38 2.08
CA VAL A 132 2.34 -13.87 1.53
C VAL A 132 2.35 -14.05 0.01
N LEU A 133 1.34 -14.71 -0.56
CA LEU A 133 1.38 -15.13 -1.96
C LEU A 133 2.67 -15.92 -2.24
N GLU A 134 3.37 -15.59 -3.33
CA GLU A 134 4.67 -16.19 -3.70
C GLU A 134 5.87 -15.43 -3.07
N LEU A 135 5.63 -14.50 -2.16
CA LEU A 135 6.67 -13.68 -1.54
C LEU A 135 7.08 -14.25 -0.18
N GLU A 136 8.37 -14.33 0.08
CA GLU A 136 8.91 -14.52 1.42
C GLU A 136 8.91 -13.20 2.17
N ALA A 137 8.50 -13.20 3.42
CA ALA A 137 8.35 -12.00 4.23
C ALA A 137 9.40 -11.97 5.36
N PHE A 138 10.11 -10.88 5.46
CA PHE A 138 11.16 -10.66 6.46
C PHE A 138 10.84 -9.41 7.28
N PRO A 139 10.61 -9.51 8.60
CA PRO A 139 10.55 -8.34 9.46
C PRO A 139 11.87 -7.56 9.35
N THR A 140 11.77 -6.31 8.96
CA THR A 140 12.93 -5.40 8.82
C THR A 140 12.69 -4.12 9.64
N PRO A 141 12.60 -4.25 10.99
CA PRO A 141 12.42 -3.09 11.85
C PRO A 141 13.65 -2.18 11.79
N GLY A 142 13.41 -0.88 11.79
CA GLY A 142 14.43 0.16 11.69
C GLY A 142 13.75 1.49 11.46
N HIS A 143 13.37 1.74 10.22
CA HIS A 143 12.52 2.87 9.82
C HIS A 143 11.17 2.87 10.58
N ALA A 144 10.53 1.72 10.70
CA ALA A 144 9.32 1.51 11.50
C ALA A 144 9.31 0.12 12.14
N SER A 145 8.76 0.00 13.36
CA SER A 145 8.66 -1.29 14.08
C SER A 145 7.75 -2.33 13.38
N HIS A 146 6.85 -1.86 12.52
CA HIS A 146 5.90 -2.67 11.74
C HIS A 146 6.37 -2.95 10.30
N HIS A 147 7.62 -2.62 9.98
CA HIS A 147 8.16 -2.77 8.62
C HIS A 147 8.49 -4.23 8.29
N VAL A 148 8.13 -4.64 7.06
CA VAL A 148 8.39 -5.96 6.46
C VAL A 148 8.91 -5.75 5.05
N SER A 149 9.98 -6.44 4.69
CA SER A 149 10.46 -6.55 3.31
C SER A 149 10.02 -7.87 2.70
N PHE A 150 9.81 -7.89 1.39
CA PHE A 150 9.32 -9.06 0.67
C PHE A 150 10.28 -9.47 -0.43
N LEU A 151 10.58 -10.76 -0.54
CA LEU A 151 11.49 -11.32 -1.52
C LEU A 151 10.74 -12.27 -2.45
N THR A 152 10.92 -12.07 -3.76
CA THR A 152 10.42 -13.00 -4.77
C THR A 152 11.36 -14.20 -4.93
N ALA A 153 10.86 -15.34 -5.43
CA ALA A 153 11.69 -16.48 -5.80
C ALA A 153 12.78 -16.14 -6.85
N GLY A 154 12.56 -15.09 -7.64
CA GLY A 154 13.54 -14.59 -8.62
C GLY A 154 14.60 -13.64 -8.06
N GLY A 155 14.63 -13.42 -6.74
CA GLY A 155 15.62 -12.58 -6.06
C GLY A 155 15.34 -11.08 -6.08
N ALA A 156 14.18 -10.60 -6.59
CA ALA A 156 13.77 -9.21 -6.45
C ALA A 156 13.23 -8.96 -5.04
N CYS A 157 13.66 -7.85 -4.41
CA CYS A 157 13.25 -7.47 -3.06
C CYS A 157 12.43 -6.18 -3.09
N PHE A 158 11.25 -6.22 -2.47
CA PHE A 158 10.46 -5.04 -2.14
C PHE A 158 10.86 -4.60 -0.73
N ALA A 159 11.84 -3.72 -0.66
CA ALA A 159 12.48 -3.32 0.59
C ALA A 159 11.71 -2.22 1.34
N GLY A 160 10.74 -1.57 0.70
CA GLY A 160 10.12 -0.38 1.28
C GLY A 160 11.18 0.64 1.66
N ASP A 161 11.14 1.10 2.91
CA ASP A 161 12.06 2.08 3.49
C ASP A 161 13.08 1.44 4.46
N ALA A 162 13.44 0.16 4.24
CA ALA A 162 14.38 -0.57 5.09
C ALA A 162 15.83 -0.09 4.91
#